data_6e21762183be0965df289d1a3d7150ef
#
_entry.id   6e21762183be0965df289d1a3d7150ef
#
_cell.length_a   1.000
_cell.length_b   1.000
_cell.length_c   1.000
_cell.angle_alpha   90.00
_cell.angle_beta   90.00
_cell.angle_gamma   90.00
#
_symmetry.space_group_name_H-M   'P 1'
#
loop_
_entity.id
_entity.type
_entity.pdbx_description
1 polymer ?
#
loop_
_entity_poly.entity_id
_entity_poly.type
_entity_poly.pdbx_seq_one_letter_code
_entity_poly.pdbx_strand_id
1 'polypeptide(L)'
;KFKELSLATPLMYFQGTEGEPDQVIDFLNAVKSQFPAMGKEDATLIMAHGTPHPGNAYYSVIQDRIEELGMNNVFVYSVEGRPNLDDVIPKLKAKGFKNVTLMPIMMVAGDHANNDMAGDEPDSHKSILTKAGFKVNTYIHGLGENENVRALYIQRADEALSAFQK
;
A
#
# COMPACT_ATOMS: atom_id res chain seq x y z
N LYS A 1 22.33 -30.17 0.13
CA LYS A 1 22.01 -29.62 1.48
C LYS A 1 22.77 -28.30 1.62
N PHE A 2 22.08 -27.24 2.01
CA PHE A 2 22.73 -25.99 2.41
C PHE A 2 23.39 -26.18 3.77
N LYS A 3 24.56 -25.57 3.98
CA LYS A 3 25.25 -25.63 5.29
C LYS A 3 24.64 -24.63 6.28
N GLU A 4 24.20 -23.49 5.77
CA GLU A 4 23.65 -22.40 6.53
C GLU A 4 22.47 -21.77 5.78
N LEU A 5 21.53 -21.21 6.51
CA LEU A 5 20.39 -20.47 6.00
C LEU A 5 20.19 -19.22 6.86
N SER A 6 19.94 -18.11 6.23
CA SER A 6 19.47 -16.89 6.90
C SER A 6 18.16 -16.43 6.28
N LEU A 7 17.28 -15.90 7.08
CA LEU A 7 15.98 -15.40 6.67
C LEU A 7 15.93 -13.90 6.93
N ALA A 8 15.69 -13.13 5.87
CA ALA A 8 15.41 -11.71 6.00
C ALA A 8 14.08 -11.46 6.69
N THR A 9 13.96 -10.39 7.47
CA THR A 9 12.67 -9.92 7.95
C THR A 9 11.81 -9.43 6.78
N PRO A 10 10.47 -9.47 6.89
CA PRO A 10 9.59 -8.81 5.95
C PRO A 10 9.91 -7.31 5.82
N LEU A 11 9.47 -6.69 4.72
CA LEU A 11 9.75 -5.29 4.42
C LEU A 11 9.29 -4.33 5.54
N MET A 12 8.13 -4.60 6.12
CA MET A 12 7.52 -3.83 7.20
C MET A 12 7.32 -4.74 8.42
N TYR A 13 8.37 -4.99 9.19
CA TYR A 13 8.34 -5.87 10.36
C TYR A 13 8.33 -5.08 11.67
N PHE A 14 9.28 -4.17 11.84
CA PHE A 14 9.39 -3.31 13.03
C PHE A 14 8.52 -2.05 12.90
N GLN A 15 7.95 -1.61 14.01
CA GLN A 15 7.00 -0.49 14.07
C GLN A 15 7.48 0.64 14.99
N GLY A 16 8.79 0.85 15.11
CA GLY A 16 9.39 1.95 15.85
C GLY A 16 9.36 1.79 17.38
N THR A 17 9.34 0.56 17.88
CA THR A 17 9.36 0.28 19.33
C THR A 17 10.69 -0.30 19.78
N GLU A 18 11.04 -0.12 21.06
CA GLU A 18 12.22 -0.72 21.71
C GLU A 18 13.55 -0.41 21.01
N GLY A 19 13.64 0.76 20.34
CA GLY A 19 14.84 1.18 19.62
C GLY A 19 14.95 0.66 18.18
N GLU A 20 13.98 -0.13 17.73
CA GLU A 20 13.90 -0.56 16.33
C GLU A 20 13.34 0.54 15.43
N PRO A 21 13.70 0.57 14.14
CA PRO A 21 13.16 1.55 13.19
C PRO A 21 11.66 1.33 12.93
N ASP A 22 10.94 2.38 12.55
CA ASP A 22 9.59 2.23 11.99
C ASP A 22 9.67 1.96 10.48
N GLN A 23 9.65 0.67 10.13
CA GLN A 23 9.77 0.22 8.74
C GLN A 23 8.52 0.50 7.91
N VAL A 24 7.37 0.79 8.55
CA VAL A 24 6.17 1.24 7.85
C VAL A 24 6.34 2.68 7.38
N ILE A 25 6.93 3.53 8.20
CA ILE A 25 7.29 4.91 7.80
C ILE A 25 8.35 4.89 6.70
N ASP A 26 9.38 4.04 6.79
CA ASP A 26 10.40 3.88 5.75
C ASP A 26 9.77 3.48 4.42
N PHE A 27 8.86 2.51 4.44
CA PHE A 27 8.11 2.08 3.26
C PHE A 27 7.26 3.23 2.68
N LEU A 28 6.51 3.95 3.50
CA LEU A 28 5.68 5.07 3.06
C LEU A 28 6.53 6.19 2.44
N ASN A 29 7.69 6.48 3.01
CA ASN A 29 8.63 7.44 2.43
C ASN A 29 9.19 6.97 1.08
N ALA A 30 9.42 5.66 0.90
CA ALA A 30 9.87 5.10 -0.37
C ALA A 30 8.80 5.20 -1.47
N VAL A 31 7.53 4.93 -1.15
CA VAL A 31 6.43 4.96 -2.14
C VAL A 31 5.86 6.36 -2.39
N LYS A 32 6.10 7.30 -1.52
CA LYS A 32 5.55 8.68 -1.57
C LYS A 32 5.83 9.37 -2.91
N SER A 33 6.95 9.07 -3.57
CA SER A 33 7.28 9.63 -4.89
C SER A 33 6.35 9.15 -6.02
N GLN A 34 5.61 8.06 -5.82
CA GLN A 34 4.63 7.52 -6.77
C GLN A 34 3.24 8.13 -6.60
N PHE A 35 2.98 8.82 -5.48
CA PHE A 35 1.68 9.45 -5.29
C PHE A 35 1.49 10.60 -6.28
N PRO A 36 0.32 10.70 -6.92
CA PRO A 36 0.04 11.82 -7.81
C PRO A 36 0.01 13.13 -7.03
N ALA A 37 0.25 14.23 -7.72
CA ALA A 37 0.00 15.55 -7.15
C ALA A 37 -1.50 15.68 -6.80
N MET A 38 -1.80 16.05 -5.57
CA MET A 38 -3.16 16.05 -5.04
C MET A 38 -3.58 17.46 -4.62
N GLY A 39 -4.73 17.90 -5.13
CA GLY A 39 -5.44 19.09 -4.69
C GLY A 39 -6.34 18.79 -3.47
N LYS A 40 -7.10 19.80 -3.06
CA LYS A 40 -7.98 19.68 -1.88
C LYS A 40 -9.14 18.69 -2.06
N GLU A 41 -9.55 18.44 -3.30
CA GLU A 41 -10.67 17.54 -3.63
C GLU A 41 -10.18 16.17 -4.14
N ASP A 42 -8.87 15.92 -4.08
CA ASP A 42 -8.24 14.71 -4.61
C ASP A 42 -7.84 13.77 -3.48
N ALA A 43 -8.11 12.49 -3.67
CA ALA A 43 -7.65 11.42 -2.79
C ALA A 43 -6.92 10.32 -3.57
N THR A 44 -5.98 9.66 -2.93
CA THR A 44 -5.35 8.45 -3.43
C THR A 44 -5.78 7.26 -2.57
N LEU A 45 -6.31 6.23 -3.21
CA LEU A 45 -6.59 4.94 -2.59
C LEU A 45 -5.48 3.96 -2.95
N ILE A 46 -4.72 3.54 -1.95
CA ILE A 46 -3.68 2.53 -2.12
C ILE A 46 -4.29 1.14 -1.87
N MET A 47 -4.32 0.34 -2.93
CA MET A 47 -4.93 -0.98 -2.95
C MET A 47 -3.94 -2.03 -2.48
N ALA A 48 -4.23 -2.66 -1.36
CA ALA A 48 -3.53 -3.82 -0.84
C ALA A 48 -4.21 -5.13 -1.27
N HIS A 49 -3.49 -6.25 -1.28
CA HIS A 49 -4.08 -7.54 -1.57
C HIS A 49 -5.13 -7.92 -0.52
N GLY A 50 -4.78 -7.80 0.74
CA GLY A 50 -5.60 -8.33 1.83
C GLY A 50 -5.29 -9.79 2.12
N THR A 51 -5.83 -10.31 3.22
CA THR A 51 -5.70 -11.72 3.61
C THR A 51 -6.67 -12.04 4.75
N PRO A 52 -7.21 -13.26 4.85
CA PRO A 52 -7.95 -13.71 6.03
C PRO A 52 -7.04 -13.93 7.27
N HIS A 53 -5.71 -13.91 7.10
CA HIS A 53 -4.75 -14.07 8.19
C HIS A 53 -4.76 -12.83 9.12
N PRO A 54 -4.52 -12.96 10.45
CA PRO A 54 -4.39 -11.82 11.37
C PRO A 54 -3.39 -10.74 10.94
N GLY A 55 -2.39 -11.08 10.11
CA GLY A 55 -1.47 -10.14 9.48
C GLY A 55 -2.15 -9.07 8.63
N ASN A 56 -3.42 -9.23 8.27
CA ASN A 56 -4.23 -8.21 7.63
C ASN A 56 -4.31 -6.90 8.45
N ALA A 57 -4.11 -6.96 9.77
CA ALA A 57 -4.05 -5.79 10.65
C ALA A 57 -2.95 -4.79 10.25
N TYR A 58 -1.91 -5.23 9.54
CA TYR A 58 -0.86 -4.33 9.03
C TYR A 58 -1.40 -3.23 8.11
N TYR A 59 -2.47 -3.46 7.39
CA TYR A 59 -3.08 -2.41 6.56
C TYR A 59 -3.68 -1.28 7.40
N SER A 60 -4.15 -1.58 8.62
CA SER A 60 -4.55 -0.55 9.58
C SER A 60 -3.35 0.19 10.17
N VAL A 61 -2.23 -0.49 10.39
CA VAL A 61 -0.97 0.15 10.81
C VAL A 61 -0.45 1.09 9.72
N ILE A 62 -0.50 0.68 8.44
CA ILE A 62 -0.14 1.55 7.32
C ILE A 62 -1.02 2.81 7.30
N GLN A 63 -2.34 2.68 7.51
CA GLN A 63 -3.26 3.81 7.57
C GLN A 63 -2.92 4.75 8.74
N ASP A 64 -2.59 4.21 9.91
CA ASP A 64 -2.19 4.99 11.08
C ASP A 64 -0.92 5.83 10.79
N ARG A 65 0.09 5.22 10.16
CA ARG A 65 1.31 5.94 9.77
C ARG A 65 1.10 6.95 8.65
N ILE A 66 0.17 6.70 7.73
CA ILE A 66 -0.26 7.69 6.72
C ILE A 66 -0.82 8.94 7.42
N GLU A 67 -1.64 8.77 8.44
CA GLU A 67 -2.22 9.86 9.22
C GLU A 67 -1.15 10.60 10.05
N GLU A 68 -0.23 9.87 10.67
CA GLU A 68 0.92 10.43 11.41
C GLU A 68 1.81 11.30 10.50
N LEU A 69 2.04 10.87 9.25
CA LEU A 69 2.80 11.61 8.24
C LEU A 69 2.02 12.79 7.62
N GLY A 70 0.79 13.05 8.07
CA GLY A 70 -0.04 14.14 7.58
C GLY A 70 -0.59 13.95 6.16
N MET A 71 -0.58 12.72 5.63
CA MET A 71 -1.09 12.40 4.30
C MET A 71 -2.63 12.25 4.34
N ASN A 72 -3.36 13.31 4.69
CA ASN A 72 -4.79 13.29 5.02
C ASN A 72 -5.74 12.88 3.87
N ASN A 73 -5.21 12.77 2.65
CA ASN A 73 -5.92 12.39 1.43
C ASN A 73 -5.44 11.06 0.82
N VAL A 74 -4.68 10.27 1.59
CA VAL A 74 -4.26 8.91 1.23
C VAL A 74 -4.98 7.90 2.13
N PHE A 75 -5.54 6.85 1.54
CA PHE A 75 -6.30 5.81 2.25
C PHE A 75 -5.89 4.43 1.78
N VAL A 76 -5.75 3.50 2.72
CA VAL A 76 -5.51 2.09 2.43
C VAL A 76 -6.84 1.36 2.32
N TYR A 77 -6.95 0.46 1.34
CA TYR A 77 -8.02 -0.53 1.28
C TYR A 77 -7.49 -1.84 0.68
N SER A 78 -8.20 -2.92 0.86
CA SER A 78 -7.80 -4.26 0.42
C SER A 78 -8.83 -4.87 -0.53
N VAL A 79 -8.35 -5.75 -1.42
CA VAL A 79 -9.20 -6.61 -2.26
C VAL A 79 -9.84 -7.70 -1.40
N GLU A 80 -9.01 -8.46 -0.67
CA GLU A 80 -9.41 -9.61 0.14
C GLU A 80 -9.24 -9.34 1.64
N GLY A 81 -10.05 -8.45 2.22
CA GLY A 81 -9.92 -8.15 3.65
C GLY A 81 -10.51 -6.82 4.04
N ARG A 82 -10.02 -6.27 5.16
CA ARG A 82 -10.45 -4.96 5.66
C ARG A 82 -9.23 -4.10 6.01
N PRO A 83 -9.33 -2.75 5.82
CA PRO A 83 -10.48 -2.04 5.26
C PRO A 83 -10.70 -2.38 3.78
N ASN A 84 -11.96 -2.38 3.33
CA ASN A 84 -12.34 -2.53 1.92
C ASN A 84 -12.96 -1.23 1.38
N LEU A 85 -13.49 -1.24 0.15
CA LEU A 85 -14.11 -0.05 -0.44
C LEU A 85 -15.33 0.44 0.34
N ASP A 86 -16.15 -0.47 0.90
CA ASP A 86 -17.32 -0.09 1.69
C ASP A 86 -16.94 0.66 2.97
N ASP A 87 -15.75 0.37 3.52
CA ASP A 87 -15.21 1.07 4.68
C ASP A 87 -14.64 2.47 4.33
N VAL A 88 -14.14 2.64 3.10
CA VAL A 88 -13.43 3.86 2.67
C VAL A 88 -14.33 4.86 1.97
N ILE A 89 -15.28 4.44 1.13
CA ILE A 89 -16.19 5.31 0.39
C ILE A 89 -16.92 6.33 1.30
N PRO A 90 -17.48 5.94 2.46
CA PRO A 90 -18.09 6.91 3.38
C PRO A 90 -17.11 7.97 3.89
N LYS A 91 -15.86 7.59 4.15
CA LYS A 91 -14.82 8.51 4.63
C LYS A 91 -14.45 9.54 3.55
N LEU A 92 -14.32 9.10 2.29
CA LEU A 92 -14.06 9.99 1.14
C LEU A 92 -15.18 11.03 0.98
N LYS A 93 -16.44 10.59 1.05
CA LYS A 93 -17.61 11.47 0.95
C LYS A 93 -17.66 12.46 2.11
N ALA A 94 -17.44 12.01 3.33
CA ALA A 94 -17.46 12.87 4.52
C ALA A 94 -16.37 13.96 4.48
N LYS A 95 -15.21 13.67 3.87
CA LYS A 95 -14.13 14.64 3.67
C LYS A 95 -14.29 15.51 2.41
N GLY A 96 -15.32 15.28 1.59
CA GLY A 96 -15.64 16.09 0.42
C GLY A 96 -14.75 15.85 -0.79
N PHE A 97 -14.05 14.72 -0.86
CA PHE A 97 -13.27 14.36 -2.05
C PHE A 97 -14.17 14.10 -3.25
N LYS A 98 -13.69 14.46 -4.43
CA LYS A 98 -14.40 14.29 -5.71
C LYS A 98 -13.62 13.45 -6.71
N ASN A 99 -12.30 13.56 -6.67
CA ASN A 99 -11.42 12.81 -7.55
C ASN A 99 -10.66 11.75 -6.75
N VAL A 100 -10.58 10.55 -7.28
CA VAL A 100 -9.90 9.43 -6.63
C VAL A 100 -8.90 8.83 -7.62
N THR A 101 -7.66 8.65 -7.19
CA THR A 101 -6.67 7.87 -7.92
C THR A 101 -6.49 6.52 -7.21
N LEU A 102 -6.70 5.43 -7.94
CA LEU A 102 -6.43 4.06 -7.49
C LEU A 102 -4.98 3.70 -7.80
N MET A 103 -4.27 3.14 -6.83
CA MET A 103 -2.87 2.76 -6.95
C MET A 103 -2.61 1.44 -6.19
N PRO A 104 -2.01 0.39 -6.80
CA PRO A 104 -1.71 -0.84 -6.09
C PRO A 104 -0.46 -0.69 -5.20
N ILE A 105 -0.48 -1.26 -4.00
CA ILE A 105 0.71 -1.47 -3.16
C ILE A 105 1.13 -2.95 -3.21
N MET A 106 1.34 -3.44 -4.41
CA MET A 106 1.77 -4.79 -4.73
C MET A 106 3.08 -4.75 -5.50
N MET A 107 3.94 -5.76 -5.35
CA MET A 107 5.22 -5.80 -6.06
C MET A 107 5.07 -5.78 -7.57
N VAL A 108 4.01 -6.41 -8.08
CA VAL A 108 3.65 -6.45 -9.50
C VAL A 108 2.20 -5.96 -9.64
N ALA A 109 1.96 -5.06 -10.60
CA ALA A 109 0.61 -4.65 -10.99
C ALA A 109 0.01 -5.72 -11.92
N GLY A 110 -0.35 -6.87 -11.31
CA GLY A 110 -0.89 -8.04 -12.00
C GLY A 110 -2.41 -7.99 -12.18
N ASP A 111 -3.05 -9.15 -12.07
CA ASP A 111 -4.47 -9.36 -12.32
C ASP A 111 -5.36 -8.44 -11.47
N HIS A 112 -5.14 -8.41 -10.16
CA HIS A 112 -5.88 -7.53 -9.25
C HIS A 112 -5.80 -6.04 -9.62
N ALA A 113 -4.65 -5.57 -10.12
CA ALA A 113 -4.51 -4.17 -10.51
C ALA A 113 -5.20 -3.88 -11.85
N ASN A 114 -5.15 -4.81 -12.79
CA ASN A 114 -5.70 -4.61 -14.13
C ASN A 114 -7.20 -4.91 -14.19
N ASN A 115 -7.68 -5.94 -13.52
CA ASN A 115 -9.07 -6.38 -13.58
C ASN A 115 -9.88 -5.86 -12.39
N ASP A 116 -9.55 -6.25 -11.15
CA ASP A 116 -10.35 -5.87 -9.98
C ASP A 116 -10.30 -4.37 -9.71
N MET A 117 -9.11 -3.75 -9.83
CA MET A 117 -8.95 -2.31 -9.56
C MET A 117 -9.39 -1.45 -10.74
N ALA A 118 -8.83 -1.68 -11.92
CA ALA A 118 -8.90 -0.78 -13.07
C ALA A 118 -9.79 -1.26 -14.23
N GLY A 119 -10.34 -2.48 -14.12
CA GLY A 119 -11.22 -3.06 -15.14
C GLY A 119 -12.49 -2.26 -15.40
N ASP A 120 -13.20 -2.62 -16.46
CA ASP A 120 -14.46 -1.98 -16.87
C ASP A 120 -15.70 -2.73 -16.40
N GLU A 121 -15.52 -3.92 -15.79
CA GLU A 121 -16.62 -4.71 -15.25
C GLU A 121 -17.36 -3.97 -14.13
N PRO A 122 -18.66 -4.23 -13.93
CA PRO A 122 -19.49 -3.51 -12.97
C PRO A 122 -19.03 -3.61 -11.50
N ASP A 123 -18.29 -4.65 -11.16
CA ASP A 123 -17.74 -4.97 -9.84
C ASP A 123 -16.28 -4.52 -9.66
N SER A 124 -15.65 -3.98 -10.70
CA SER A 124 -14.33 -3.35 -10.57
C SER A 124 -14.37 -2.16 -9.62
N HIS A 125 -13.28 -1.93 -8.90
CA HIS A 125 -13.18 -0.83 -7.94
C HIS A 125 -13.37 0.55 -8.61
N LYS A 126 -12.85 0.72 -9.82
CA LYS A 126 -13.08 1.90 -10.67
C LYS A 126 -14.58 2.12 -10.92
N SER A 127 -15.29 1.07 -11.33
CA SER A 127 -16.72 1.14 -11.63
C SER A 127 -17.57 1.42 -10.38
N ILE A 128 -17.24 0.77 -9.25
CA ILE A 128 -17.90 0.99 -7.94
C ILE A 128 -17.74 2.45 -7.50
N LEU A 129 -16.53 2.98 -7.53
CA LEU A 129 -16.25 4.36 -7.13
C LEU A 129 -16.89 5.39 -8.09
N THR A 130 -16.91 5.10 -9.40
CA THR A 130 -17.61 5.93 -10.38
C THR A 130 -19.10 5.97 -10.12
N LYS A 131 -19.74 4.83 -9.84
CA LYS A 131 -21.15 4.75 -9.42
C LYS A 131 -21.41 5.48 -8.11
N ALA A 132 -20.42 5.51 -7.19
CA ALA A 132 -20.51 6.25 -5.95
C ALA A 132 -20.39 7.78 -6.14
N GLY A 133 -20.09 8.26 -7.35
CA GLY A 133 -20.06 9.68 -7.73
C GLY A 133 -18.66 10.31 -7.78
N PHE A 134 -17.60 9.51 -7.76
CA PHE A 134 -16.23 10.02 -7.89
C PHE A 134 -15.77 10.04 -9.35
N LYS A 135 -14.90 10.99 -9.69
CA LYS A 135 -14.06 10.90 -10.90
C LYS A 135 -12.86 10.03 -10.55
N VAL A 136 -12.68 8.93 -11.28
CA VAL A 136 -11.66 7.91 -10.96
C VAL A 136 -10.54 7.90 -11.99
N ASN A 137 -9.30 7.96 -11.51
CA ASN A 137 -8.09 7.70 -12.27
C ASN A 137 -7.43 6.42 -11.75
N THR A 138 -6.62 5.77 -12.58
CA THR A 138 -5.87 4.57 -12.20
C THR A 138 -4.38 4.78 -12.49
N TYR A 139 -3.54 4.41 -11.53
CA TYR A 139 -2.08 4.38 -11.65
C TYR A 139 -1.64 2.91 -11.52
N ILE A 140 -1.41 2.25 -12.66
CA ILE A 140 -1.16 0.81 -12.74
C ILE A 140 0.34 0.56 -12.84
N HIS A 141 1.05 0.71 -11.72
CA HIS A 141 2.47 0.43 -11.59
C HIS A 141 2.73 -0.37 -10.31
N GLY A 142 3.55 -1.41 -10.43
CA GLY A 142 3.94 -2.22 -9.29
C GLY A 142 5.03 -1.55 -8.45
N LEU A 143 5.09 -1.90 -7.16
CA LEU A 143 6.13 -1.41 -6.25
C LEU A 143 7.54 -1.81 -6.71
N GLY A 144 7.67 -2.92 -7.45
CA GLY A 144 8.94 -3.37 -8.01
C GLY A 144 9.53 -2.42 -9.07
N GLU A 145 8.75 -1.50 -9.61
CA GLU A 145 9.23 -0.45 -10.53
C GLU A 145 9.89 0.72 -9.78
N ASN A 146 9.63 0.86 -8.46
CA ASN A 146 10.16 1.92 -7.62
C ASN A 146 11.55 1.54 -7.08
N GLU A 147 12.58 2.31 -7.44
CA GLU A 147 13.96 2.05 -7.00
C GLU A 147 14.13 2.16 -5.47
N ASN A 148 13.42 3.07 -4.81
CA ASN A 148 13.50 3.23 -3.36
C ASN A 148 12.91 2.00 -2.64
N VAL A 149 11.82 1.42 -3.16
CA VAL A 149 11.27 0.17 -2.62
C VAL A 149 12.23 -1.00 -2.85
N ARG A 150 12.82 -1.10 -4.06
CA ARG A 150 13.86 -2.13 -4.32
C ARG A 150 15.06 -2.00 -3.38
N ALA A 151 15.49 -0.76 -3.07
CA ALA A 151 16.57 -0.51 -2.12
C ALA A 151 16.26 -1.04 -0.72
N LEU A 152 15.00 -0.91 -0.24
CA LEU A 152 14.59 -1.50 1.04
C LEU A 152 14.69 -3.03 1.03
N TYR A 153 14.33 -3.70 -0.08
CA TYR A 153 14.50 -5.16 -0.21
C TYR A 153 15.97 -5.57 -0.23
N ILE A 154 16.83 -4.81 -0.90
CA ILE A 154 18.28 -5.04 -0.91
C ILE A 154 18.81 -4.90 0.52
N GLN A 155 18.42 -3.88 1.25
CA GLN A 155 18.80 -3.69 2.65
C GLN A 155 18.42 -4.91 3.51
N ARG A 156 17.20 -5.45 3.38
CA ARG A 156 16.78 -6.66 4.11
C ARG A 156 17.64 -7.88 3.74
N ALA A 157 18.01 -8.02 2.47
CA ALA A 157 18.90 -9.09 2.02
C ALA A 157 20.31 -8.96 2.62
N ASP A 158 20.86 -7.73 2.65
CA ASP A 158 22.19 -7.47 3.22
C ASP A 158 22.22 -7.71 4.74
N GLU A 159 21.16 -7.32 5.46
CA GLU A 159 20.99 -7.62 6.88
C GLU A 159 20.98 -9.14 7.13
N ALA A 160 20.26 -9.92 6.32
CA ALA A 160 20.26 -11.38 6.42
C ALA A 160 21.61 -12.00 6.08
N LEU A 161 22.33 -11.48 5.09
CA LEU A 161 23.67 -11.96 4.70
C LEU A 161 24.72 -11.66 5.78
N SER A 162 24.57 -10.55 6.50
CA SER A 162 25.50 -10.19 7.59
C SER A 162 25.52 -11.23 8.74
N ALA A 163 24.47 -12.04 8.87
CA ALA A 163 24.41 -13.11 9.85
C ALA A 163 25.44 -14.23 9.60
N PHE A 164 25.90 -14.39 8.34
CA PHE A 164 26.94 -15.37 7.97
C PHE A 164 28.37 -14.88 8.25
N GLN A 165 28.53 -13.62 8.62
CA GLN A 165 29.85 -12.99 8.84
C GLN A 165 30.26 -12.98 10.33
N LYS A 166 29.39 -13.52 11.19
CA LYS A 166 29.62 -13.66 12.63
C LYS A 166 29.98 -15.11 12.99
#